data_b1a5fd7a30e39db2fad6bc660e162f52
#
_entry.id   b1a5fd7a30e39db2fad6bc660e162f52
#
_cell.length_a   1.000
_cell.length_b   1.000
_cell.length_c   1.000
_cell.angle_alpha   90.00
_cell.angle_beta   90.00
_cell.angle_gamma   90.00
#
_symmetry.space_group_name_H-M   'P 1'
#
loop_
_entity.id
_entity.type
_entity.pdbx_description
1 polymer ?
#
loop_
_entity_poly.entity_id
_entity_poly.type
_entity_poly.pdbx_seq_one_letter_code
_entity_poly.pdbx_strand_id
1 'polypeptide(L)'
;MIEQVNNEQTFAADGVEIRPAVLSPEEMDAIKAEVSVDHEILRRTGIRNLEKKFGSIAQVAAAPSVLSLAASRLPGTPRLVRALFFDKTPERNWFVAWHQDRTVSLNRRVEIPGWEQWTLKDGVQHVQPPTAVLEQMVTIRL
;
A
#
# COMPACT_ATOMS: atom_id res chain seq x y z
N MET A 1 -0.30 18.62 -24.89
CA MET A 1 -1.58 18.90 -24.20
C MET A 1 -2.03 17.57 -23.64
N ILE A 2 -1.78 17.31 -22.36
CA ILE A 2 -2.24 16.09 -21.69
C ILE A 2 -3.69 16.38 -21.33
N GLU A 3 -4.64 15.70 -21.95
CA GLU A 3 -6.05 15.77 -21.59
C GLU A 3 -6.19 15.51 -20.09
N GLN A 4 -6.81 16.44 -19.38
CA GLN A 4 -7.24 16.20 -18.00
C GLN A 4 -8.37 15.16 -18.06
N VAL A 5 -7.99 13.90 -17.89
CA VAL A 5 -8.95 12.82 -17.68
C VAL A 5 -9.73 13.16 -16.41
N ASN A 6 -11.04 13.19 -16.51
CA ASN A 6 -11.95 13.48 -15.41
C ASN A 6 -11.89 12.32 -14.40
N ASN A 7 -11.00 12.44 -13.39
CA ASN A 7 -10.55 11.34 -12.54
C ASN A 7 -11.61 10.72 -11.61
N GLU A 8 -12.72 11.40 -11.35
CA GLU A 8 -13.73 10.86 -10.44
C GLU A 8 -14.59 9.76 -11.09
N GLN A 9 -14.80 9.83 -12.40
CA GLN A 9 -15.56 8.81 -13.12
C GLN A 9 -14.73 7.54 -13.35
N THR A 10 -13.43 7.64 -13.52
CA THR A 10 -12.56 6.47 -13.77
C THR A 10 -12.42 5.57 -12.55
N PHE A 11 -12.28 6.11 -11.32
CA PHE A 11 -12.16 5.27 -10.14
C PHE A 11 -13.43 4.43 -9.88
N ALA A 12 -14.62 5.01 -10.06
CA ALA A 12 -15.88 4.31 -9.88
C ALA A 12 -16.13 3.25 -10.96
N ALA A 13 -15.69 3.51 -12.21
CA ALA A 13 -15.89 2.59 -13.34
C ALA A 13 -14.77 1.53 -13.44
N ASP A 14 -13.51 1.96 -13.23
CA ASP A 14 -12.32 1.15 -13.51
C ASP A 14 -11.65 0.60 -12.26
N GLY A 15 -12.05 1.05 -11.08
CA GLY A 15 -11.44 0.68 -9.79
C GLY A 15 -10.04 1.25 -9.58
N VAL A 16 -9.61 2.19 -10.43
CA VAL A 16 -8.30 2.82 -10.38
C VAL A 16 -8.37 4.27 -10.85
N GLU A 17 -7.54 5.13 -10.27
CA GLU A 17 -7.28 6.47 -10.78
C GLU A 17 -5.81 6.81 -10.65
N ILE A 18 -5.33 7.73 -11.50
CA ILE A 18 -3.95 8.24 -11.45
C ILE A 18 -3.99 9.70 -11.00
N ARG A 19 -3.29 9.99 -9.91
CA ARG A 19 -3.13 11.35 -9.35
C ARG A 19 -1.67 11.77 -9.46
N PRO A 20 -1.32 12.65 -10.40
CA PRO A 20 0.05 13.13 -10.53
C PRO A 20 0.43 14.06 -9.37
N ALA A 21 1.72 14.11 -9.05
CA ALA A 21 2.34 15.06 -8.13
C ALA A 21 1.72 15.08 -6.71
N VAL A 22 1.32 13.91 -6.20
CA VAL A 22 0.85 13.78 -4.80
C VAL A 22 1.98 13.94 -3.81
N LEU A 23 3.18 13.48 -4.17
CA LEU A 23 4.43 13.68 -3.42
C LEU A 23 5.33 14.67 -4.14
N SER A 24 6.10 15.43 -3.36
CA SER A 24 7.15 16.27 -3.90
C SER A 24 8.36 15.45 -4.38
N PRO A 25 9.20 16.00 -5.26
CA PRO A 25 10.46 15.37 -5.64
C PRO A 25 11.34 15.02 -4.42
N GLU A 26 11.38 15.90 -3.42
CA GLU A 26 12.18 15.75 -2.21
C GLU A 26 11.68 14.57 -1.36
N GLU A 27 10.36 14.41 -1.23
CA GLU A 27 9.77 13.26 -0.54
C GLU A 27 10.09 11.95 -1.27
N MET A 28 10.03 11.95 -2.59
CA MET A 28 10.40 10.77 -3.41
C MET A 28 11.89 10.46 -3.31
N ASP A 29 12.75 11.45 -3.29
CA ASP A 29 14.19 11.26 -3.17
C ASP A 29 14.60 10.78 -1.77
N ALA A 30 13.92 11.22 -0.72
CA ALA A 30 14.10 10.71 0.63
C ALA A 30 13.78 9.22 0.74
N ILE A 31 12.65 8.78 0.16
CA ILE A 31 12.29 7.36 0.10
C ILE A 31 13.35 6.56 -0.66
N LYS A 32 13.75 7.02 -1.85
CA LYS A 32 14.76 6.33 -2.66
C LYS A 32 16.09 6.21 -1.92
N ALA A 33 16.53 7.29 -1.25
CA ALA A 33 17.77 7.30 -0.48
C ALA A 33 17.75 6.26 0.64
N GLU A 34 16.68 6.19 1.43
CA GLU A 34 16.56 5.20 2.52
C GLU A 34 16.48 3.75 1.98
N VAL A 35 15.72 3.52 0.93
CA VAL A 35 15.54 2.17 0.34
C VAL A 35 16.83 1.68 -0.33
N SER A 36 17.57 2.56 -1.01
CA SER A 36 18.76 2.19 -1.80
C SER A 36 19.97 1.81 -0.97
N VAL A 37 20.06 2.22 0.29
CA VAL A 37 21.18 1.85 1.18
C VAL A 37 20.97 0.53 1.92
N ASP A 38 19.77 -0.03 1.86
CA ASP A 38 19.47 -1.29 2.54
C ASP A 38 19.75 -2.49 1.63
N HIS A 39 20.91 -3.11 1.84
CA HIS A 39 21.34 -4.29 1.09
C HIS A 39 20.41 -5.50 1.20
N GLU A 40 19.62 -5.61 2.26
CA GLU A 40 18.62 -6.66 2.40
C GLU A 40 17.46 -6.42 1.42
N ILE A 41 17.03 -5.16 1.29
CA ILE A 41 15.99 -4.75 0.34
C ILE A 41 16.42 -5.02 -1.09
N LEU A 42 17.63 -4.62 -1.46
CA LEU A 42 18.15 -4.82 -2.83
C LEU A 42 18.26 -6.30 -3.25
N ARG A 43 18.23 -7.23 -2.31
CA ARG A 43 18.24 -8.67 -2.58
C ARG A 43 16.85 -9.31 -2.66
N ARG A 44 15.82 -8.63 -2.15
CA ARG A 44 14.45 -9.14 -2.11
C ARG A 44 13.60 -8.49 -3.19
N THR A 45 12.76 -9.28 -3.83
CA THR A 45 11.81 -8.81 -4.85
C THR A 45 10.56 -8.16 -4.27
N GLY A 46 10.32 -8.35 -2.97
CA GLY A 46 9.20 -7.74 -2.26
C GLY A 46 9.42 -7.73 -0.76
N ILE A 47 9.15 -6.60 -0.13
CA ILE A 47 9.30 -6.40 1.32
C ILE A 47 8.03 -5.82 1.89
N ARG A 48 7.65 -6.29 3.06
CA ARG A 48 6.46 -5.86 3.79
C ARG A 48 6.82 -5.00 4.99
N ASN A 49 5.82 -4.21 5.42
CA ASN A 49 5.91 -3.41 6.65
C ASN A 49 7.05 -2.38 6.63
N LEU A 50 7.28 -1.76 5.47
CA LEU A 50 8.35 -0.77 5.31
C LEU A 50 8.19 0.43 6.22
N GLU A 51 6.97 0.79 6.58
CA GLU A 51 6.65 1.86 7.52
C GLU A 51 7.23 1.64 8.91
N LYS A 52 7.55 0.39 9.26
CA LYS A 52 8.22 0.05 10.53
C LYS A 52 9.75 0.11 10.42
N LYS A 53 10.27 0.12 9.20
CA LYS A 53 11.70 0.07 8.92
C LYS A 53 12.27 1.43 8.52
N PHE A 54 11.49 2.22 7.78
CA PHE A 54 11.93 3.49 7.19
C PHE A 54 11.08 4.67 7.64
N GLY A 55 11.74 5.69 8.16
CA GLY A 55 11.11 6.90 8.66
C GLY A 55 10.44 7.72 7.55
N SER A 56 11.05 7.83 6.37
CA SER A 56 10.47 8.55 5.24
C SER A 56 9.17 7.92 4.77
N ILE A 57 9.09 6.59 4.73
CA ILE A 57 7.86 5.88 4.35
C ILE A 57 6.75 6.10 5.38
N ALA A 58 7.09 6.05 6.67
CA ALA A 58 6.12 6.35 7.73
C ALA A 58 5.61 7.80 7.66
N GLN A 59 6.49 8.76 7.37
CA GLN A 59 6.14 10.17 7.19
C GLN A 59 5.23 10.39 5.98
N VAL A 60 5.58 9.83 4.83
CA VAL A 60 4.76 9.92 3.61
C VAL A 60 3.39 9.27 3.81
N ALA A 61 3.33 8.11 4.45
CA ALA A 61 2.06 7.45 4.73
C ALA A 61 1.15 8.27 5.69
N ALA A 62 1.74 9.13 6.52
CA ALA A 62 1.04 10.04 7.41
C ALA A 62 0.85 11.46 6.81
N ALA A 63 1.36 11.72 5.62
CA ALA A 63 1.28 13.04 4.99
C ALA A 63 -0.19 13.42 4.70
N PRO A 64 -0.57 14.69 4.93
CA PRO A 64 -1.93 15.15 4.66
C PRO A 64 -2.40 14.92 3.23
N SER A 65 -1.51 15.04 2.24
CA SER A 65 -1.80 14.76 0.83
C SER A 65 -2.22 13.32 0.59
N VAL A 66 -1.50 12.36 1.16
CA VAL A 66 -1.79 10.92 1.04
C VAL A 66 -3.05 10.54 1.83
N LEU A 67 -3.18 11.04 3.06
CA LEU A 67 -4.37 10.78 3.88
C LEU A 67 -5.64 11.38 3.28
N SER A 68 -5.57 12.59 2.70
CA SER A 68 -6.71 13.22 2.02
C SER A 68 -7.15 12.42 0.80
N LEU A 69 -6.19 11.89 0.04
CA LEU A 69 -6.48 11.02 -1.09
C LEU A 69 -7.22 9.75 -0.65
N ALA A 70 -6.74 9.08 0.40
CA ALA A 70 -7.43 7.92 0.96
C ALA A 70 -8.82 8.29 1.51
N ALA A 71 -8.95 9.41 2.23
CA ALA A 71 -10.22 9.89 2.80
C ALA A 71 -11.27 10.22 1.74
N SER A 72 -10.86 10.61 0.54
CA SER A 72 -11.78 10.85 -0.57
C SER A 72 -12.46 9.57 -1.09
N ARG A 73 -11.96 8.39 -0.71
CA ARG A 73 -12.43 7.08 -1.19
C ARG A 73 -12.91 6.15 -0.09
N LEU A 74 -12.63 6.47 1.17
CA LEU A 74 -12.96 5.64 2.32
C LEU A 74 -13.89 6.39 3.30
N PRO A 75 -14.81 5.70 3.97
CA PRO A 75 -15.55 6.28 5.08
C PRO A 75 -14.64 6.47 6.29
N GLY A 76 -14.80 7.57 7.00
CA GLY A 76 -14.08 7.84 8.26
C GLY A 76 -12.63 8.28 8.07
N THR A 77 -11.82 8.11 9.12
CA THR A 77 -10.41 8.51 9.13
C THR A 77 -9.50 7.39 8.64
N PRO A 78 -8.83 7.55 7.49
CA PRO A 78 -7.91 6.54 6.97
C PRO A 78 -6.77 6.26 7.93
N ARG A 79 -6.32 5.01 7.95
CA ARG A 79 -5.14 4.57 8.68
C ARG A 79 -4.30 3.65 7.81
N LEU A 80 -3.00 3.81 7.88
CA LEU A 80 -2.08 2.88 7.23
C LEU A 80 -2.23 1.48 7.83
N VAL A 81 -2.47 0.50 6.98
CA VAL A 81 -2.48 -0.92 7.35
C VAL A 81 -1.09 -1.53 7.16
N ARG A 82 -0.45 -1.26 6.03
CA ARG A 82 0.92 -1.70 5.72
C ARG A 82 1.47 -0.95 4.52
N ALA A 83 2.80 -0.82 4.46
CA ALA A 83 3.52 -0.42 3.26
C ALA A 83 4.29 -1.62 2.68
N LEU A 84 4.28 -1.72 1.34
CA LEU A 84 4.95 -2.76 0.57
C LEU A 84 5.91 -2.12 -0.42
N PHE A 85 7.05 -2.75 -0.62
CA PHE A 85 7.97 -2.40 -1.69
C PHE A 85 8.10 -3.59 -2.65
N PHE A 86 8.08 -3.30 -3.94
CA PHE A 86 8.34 -4.28 -4.99
C PHE A 86 9.40 -3.73 -5.93
N ASP A 87 10.51 -4.45 -6.02
CA ASP A 87 11.56 -4.19 -7.01
C ASP A 87 11.45 -5.20 -8.16
N LYS A 88 10.88 -4.74 -9.27
CA LYS A 88 10.76 -5.53 -10.49
C LYS A 88 11.78 -5.05 -11.51
N THR A 89 12.80 -5.87 -11.72
CA THR A 89 13.77 -5.68 -12.80
C THR A 89 13.53 -6.70 -13.92
N PRO A 90 14.12 -6.54 -15.12
CA PRO A 90 14.02 -7.54 -16.16
C PRO A 90 14.44 -8.95 -15.71
N GLU A 91 15.45 -9.03 -14.82
CA GLU A 91 15.99 -10.29 -14.29
C GLU A 91 15.18 -10.85 -13.11
N ARG A 92 14.41 -10.00 -12.45
CA ARG A 92 13.61 -10.33 -11.26
C ARG A 92 12.16 -9.90 -11.43
N ASN A 93 11.59 -10.24 -12.57
CA ASN A 93 10.18 -9.97 -12.85
C ASN A 93 9.38 -11.26 -12.70
N TRP A 94 8.19 -11.13 -12.13
CA TRP A 94 7.23 -12.22 -12.03
C TRP A 94 5.86 -11.77 -12.49
N PHE A 95 5.14 -12.67 -13.10
CA PHE A 95 3.76 -12.43 -13.49
C PHE A 95 2.86 -12.40 -12.26
N VAL A 96 2.01 -11.39 -12.20
CA VAL A 96 0.95 -11.28 -11.20
C VAL A 96 -0.37 -11.24 -11.94
N ALA A 97 -1.14 -12.31 -11.85
CA ALA A 97 -2.49 -12.33 -12.41
C ALA A 97 -3.40 -11.30 -11.70
N TRP A 98 -4.44 -10.89 -12.36
CA TRP A 98 -5.48 -10.07 -11.72
C TRP A 98 -6.00 -10.78 -10.48
N HIS A 99 -5.97 -10.11 -9.36
CA HIS A 99 -6.43 -10.63 -8.08
C HIS A 99 -6.90 -9.50 -7.17
N GLN A 100 -7.64 -9.85 -6.14
CA GLN A 100 -7.97 -8.97 -5.03
C GLN A 100 -7.10 -9.32 -3.83
N ASP A 101 -6.57 -8.30 -3.16
CA ASP A 101 -5.94 -8.48 -1.86
C ASP A 101 -7.00 -8.89 -0.83
N ARG A 102 -6.83 -10.07 -0.24
CA ARG A 102 -7.83 -10.67 0.66
C ARG A 102 -7.40 -10.70 2.12
N THR A 103 -6.27 -10.13 2.46
CA THR A 103 -5.74 -10.19 3.82
C THR A 103 -5.33 -8.84 4.33
N VAL A 104 -5.55 -8.63 5.63
CA VAL A 104 -5.08 -7.46 6.38
C VAL A 104 -4.00 -7.88 7.38
N SER A 105 -3.13 -6.92 7.73
CA SER A 105 -2.12 -7.09 8.77
C SER A 105 -2.67 -6.64 10.11
N LEU A 106 -2.43 -7.43 11.17
CA LEU A 106 -2.83 -7.10 12.54
C LEU A 106 -1.64 -7.23 13.50
N ASN A 107 -1.67 -6.46 14.57
CA ASN A 107 -0.62 -6.50 15.60
C ASN A 107 -0.64 -7.79 16.42
N ARG A 108 -1.80 -8.43 16.53
CA ARG A 108 -1.97 -9.70 17.25
C ARG A 108 -3.11 -10.52 16.66
N ARG A 109 -3.03 -11.83 16.85
CA ARG A 109 -4.15 -12.72 16.58
C ARG A 109 -5.24 -12.53 17.62
N VAL A 110 -6.48 -12.48 17.15
CA VAL A 110 -7.69 -12.43 17.98
C VAL A 110 -8.73 -13.37 17.38
N GLU A 111 -9.50 -14.05 18.23
CA GLU A 111 -10.58 -14.91 17.77
C GLU A 111 -11.85 -14.08 17.59
N ILE A 112 -12.15 -13.77 16.35
CA ILE A 112 -13.34 -13.01 15.94
C ILE A 112 -14.09 -13.84 14.89
N PRO A 113 -15.41 -14.04 15.02
CA PRO A 113 -16.19 -14.74 14.00
C PRO A 113 -16.05 -14.10 12.61
N GLY A 114 -15.85 -14.93 11.57
CA GLY A 114 -15.68 -14.49 10.18
C GLY A 114 -14.28 -13.97 9.84
N TRP A 115 -13.31 -14.01 10.77
CA TRP A 115 -11.91 -13.71 10.52
C TRP A 115 -11.12 -15.02 10.42
N GLU A 116 -10.73 -15.38 9.20
CA GLU A 116 -10.24 -16.71 8.87
C GLU A 116 -8.83 -16.69 8.25
N GLN A 117 -8.26 -17.87 8.01
CA GLN A 117 -6.99 -18.05 7.30
C GLN A 117 -5.83 -17.24 7.90
N TRP A 118 -5.66 -17.32 9.20
CA TRP A 118 -4.54 -16.71 9.89
C TRP A 118 -3.20 -17.23 9.40
N THR A 119 -2.29 -16.32 9.08
CA THR A 119 -0.92 -16.65 8.67
C THR A 119 0.06 -15.68 9.32
N LEU A 120 1.27 -16.14 9.57
CA LEU A 120 2.38 -15.30 10.02
C LEU A 120 3.33 -15.06 8.85
N LYS A 121 3.55 -13.78 8.50
CA LYS A 121 4.46 -13.37 7.41
C LYS A 121 5.38 -12.28 7.92
N ASP A 122 6.69 -12.52 7.85
CA ASP A 122 7.71 -11.58 8.34
C ASP A 122 7.44 -11.09 9.79
N GLY A 123 7.00 -12.02 10.68
CA GLY A 123 6.68 -11.72 12.07
C GLY A 123 5.36 -10.97 12.31
N VAL A 124 4.57 -10.70 11.27
CA VAL A 124 3.29 -9.99 11.37
C VAL A 124 2.13 -10.94 11.09
N GLN A 125 1.10 -10.85 11.92
CA GLN A 125 -0.14 -11.60 11.74
C GLN A 125 -0.90 -11.08 10.52
N HIS A 126 -1.33 -11.99 9.66
CA HIS A 126 -2.21 -11.71 8.54
C HIS A 126 -3.46 -12.57 8.65
N VAL A 127 -4.59 -12.01 8.29
CA VAL A 127 -5.88 -12.68 8.36
C VAL A 127 -6.76 -12.26 7.19
N GLN A 128 -7.62 -13.14 6.75
CA GLN A 128 -8.70 -12.81 5.84
C GLN A 128 -9.90 -12.31 6.68
N PRO A 129 -10.23 -11.01 6.61
CA PRO A 129 -11.39 -10.48 7.30
C PRO A 129 -12.66 -10.70 6.47
N PRO A 130 -13.85 -10.44 7.01
CA PRO A 130 -15.08 -10.33 6.25
C PRO A 130 -14.96 -9.32 5.09
N THR A 131 -15.67 -9.56 3.99
CA THR A 131 -15.65 -8.70 2.78
C THR A 131 -15.93 -7.24 3.10
N ALA A 132 -16.87 -6.95 4.00
CA ALA A 132 -17.20 -5.59 4.42
C ALA A 132 -16.01 -4.80 5.00
N VAL A 133 -15.00 -5.48 5.54
CA VAL A 133 -13.75 -4.85 6.00
C VAL A 133 -12.84 -4.57 4.80
N LEU A 134 -12.76 -5.49 3.83
CA LEU A 134 -11.94 -5.32 2.62
C LEU A 134 -12.49 -4.19 1.73
N GLU A 135 -13.80 -4.00 1.68
CA GLU A 135 -14.45 -2.90 0.97
C GLU A 135 -14.13 -1.52 1.56
N GLN A 136 -13.60 -1.48 2.79
CA GLN A 136 -13.11 -0.27 3.43
C GLN A 136 -11.59 -0.09 3.29
N MET A 137 -10.99 -0.64 2.26
CA MET A 137 -9.56 -0.54 2.01
C MET A 137 -9.29 0.04 0.62
N VAL A 138 -8.27 0.86 0.53
CA VAL A 138 -7.73 1.39 -0.73
C VAL A 138 -6.22 1.18 -0.76
N THR A 139 -5.69 0.89 -1.93
CA THR A 139 -4.24 0.80 -2.15
C THR A 139 -3.76 2.04 -2.88
N ILE A 140 -2.77 2.73 -2.32
CA ILE A 140 -2.08 3.84 -2.97
C ILE A 140 -0.71 3.31 -3.45
N ARG A 141 -0.40 3.51 -4.71
CA ARG A 141 0.91 3.20 -5.31
C ARG A 141 1.64 4.49 -5.62
N LEU A 142 2.88 4.56 -5.21
CA LEU A 142 3.78 5.69 -5.42
C LEU A 142 4.86 5.31 -6.42
#